data_d9bc6fd20f6b93a77a2ec7757174ebde
#
_entry.id   d9bc6fd20f6b93a77a2ec7757174ebde
#
_cell.length_a   1.000
_cell.length_b   1.000
_cell.length_c   1.000
_cell.angle_alpha   90.00
_cell.angle_beta   90.00
_cell.angle_gamma   90.00
#
_symmetry.space_group_name_H-M   'P 1'
#
loop_
_entity.id
_entity.type
_entity.pdbx_description
1 polymer ?
#
loop_
_entity_poly.entity_id
_entity_poly.type
_entity_poly.pdbx_seq_one_letter_code
_entity_poly.pdbx_strand_id
1 'polypeptide(L)'
;NGVSNAEILEINPEFAKEITILDKLRYDILTHEKGGKIRLNLEVTYIFGDTGTGKSRYIWEHFSDEVCVITNYKGNGTFDGLKPTHDVLVFEEFRDSIKLKDMLNYCDIYPISAPSRYADKPIFATKIFIISNWKFEKQYSEEQIIDPESYQAFLRRIHKIMEFKKDGEIITYNSVNEYFKEKNISIVSEFKLEKVSDETFQNLINGK
;
A
#
# COMPACT_ATOMS: atom_id res chain seq x y z
N ASN A 1 -21.15 16.09 3.15
CA ASN A 1 -20.26 16.48 2.05
C ASN A 1 -20.11 17.99 2.15
N GLY A 2 -18.88 18.47 2.43
CA GLY A 2 -18.60 19.91 2.52
C GLY A 2 -18.41 20.54 1.13
N VAL A 3 -18.72 21.81 1.03
CA VAL A 3 -18.49 22.63 -0.17
C VAL A 3 -16.98 22.70 -0.46
N SER A 4 -16.55 22.53 -1.69
CA SER A 4 -15.15 22.61 -2.08
C SER A 4 -14.60 24.04 -2.01
N ASN A 5 -13.28 24.19 -1.95
CA ASN A 5 -12.67 25.51 -2.00
C ASN A 5 -12.99 26.26 -3.30
N ALA A 6 -13.10 25.54 -4.43
CA ALA A 6 -13.47 26.13 -5.70
C ALA A 6 -14.89 26.73 -5.63
N GLU A 7 -15.86 25.97 -5.14
CA GLU A 7 -17.24 26.46 -4.98
C GLU A 7 -17.33 27.64 -4.01
N ILE A 8 -16.55 27.64 -2.91
CA ILE A 8 -16.48 28.78 -1.98
C ILE A 8 -15.95 30.04 -2.69
N LEU A 9 -14.89 29.89 -3.50
CA LEU A 9 -14.32 31.01 -4.23
C LEU A 9 -15.21 31.52 -5.36
N GLU A 10 -16.02 30.65 -5.99
CA GLU A 10 -17.03 31.06 -6.96
C GLU A 10 -18.13 31.89 -6.31
N ILE A 11 -18.54 31.55 -5.09
CA ILE A 11 -19.55 32.30 -4.34
C ILE A 11 -18.97 33.65 -3.87
N ASN A 12 -17.76 33.65 -3.34
CA ASN A 12 -17.12 34.88 -2.84
C ASN A 12 -15.57 34.78 -2.97
N PRO A 13 -14.97 35.41 -3.97
CA PRO A 13 -13.52 35.42 -4.19
C PRO A 13 -12.71 36.02 -3.03
N GLU A 14 -13.30 36.85 -2.16
CA GLU A 14 -12.59 37.42 -1.02
C GLU A 14 -12.11 36.36 -0.02
N PHE A 15 -12.79 35.21 0.04
CA PHE A 15 -12.35 34.06 0.86
C PHE A 15 -11.02 33.45 0.43
N ALA A 16 -10.43 33.87 -0.67
CA ALA A 16 -9.11 33.39 -1.08
C ALA A 16 -8.02 33.59 0.01
N LYS A 17 -8.13 34.61 0.83
CA LYS A 17 -7.23 34.89 1.94
C LYS A 17 -7.38 33.90 3.10
N GLU A 18 -8.59 33.31 3.24
CA GLU A 18 -8.97 32.43 4.33
C GLU A 18 -8.87 30.94 3.97
N ILE A 19 -8.59 30.61 2.71
CA ILE A 19 -8.56 29.21 2.22
C ILE A 19 -7.61 28.33 3.04
N THR A 20 -6.44 28.84 3.39
CA THR A 20 -5.47 28.10 4.21
C THR A 20 -6.02 27.78 5.60
N ILE A 21 -6.77 28.71 6.19
CA ILE A 21 -7.39 28.54 7.49
C ILE A 21 -8.53 27.52 7.38
N LEU A 22 -9.34 27.61 6.34
CA LEU A 22 -10.42 26.66 6.07
C LEU A 22 -9.89 25.24 5.86
N ASP A 23 -8.80 25.08 5.11
CA ASP A 23 -8.18 23.77 4.90
C ASP A 23 -7.64 23.20 6.21
N LYS A 24 -7.04 24.03 7.07
CA LYS A 24 -6.58 23.59 8.37
C LYS A 24 -7.75 23.18 9.28
N LEU A 25 -8.82 23.95 9.33
CA LEU A 25 -10.03 23.61 10.10
C LEU A 25 -10.64 22.29 9.61
N ARG A 26 -10.77 22.09 8.30
CA ARG A 26 -11.26 20.84 7.74
C ARG A 26 -10.36 19.67 8.12
N TYR A 27 -9.04 19.87 8.02
CA TYR A 27 -8.06 18.86 8.43
C TYR A 27 -8.27 18.47 9.89
N ASP A 28 -8.38 19.45 10.79
CA ASP A 28 -8.54 19.21 12.23
C ASP A 28 -9.88 18.51 12.53
N ILE A 29 -11.00 18.96 11.90
CA ILE A 29 -12.32 18.33 12.05
C ILE A 29 -12.28 16.87 11.58
N LEU A 30 -11.80 16.61 10.38
CA LEU A 30 -11.73 15.24 9.83
C LEU A 30 -10.79 14.35 10.63
N THR A 31 -9.68 14.90 11.11
CA THR A 31 -8.74 14.18 11.98
C THR A 31 -9.39 13.83 13.32
N HIS A 32 -10.20 14.74 13.89
CA HIS A 32 -10.94 14.46 15.11
C HIS A 32 -12.05 13.41 14.87
N GLU A 33 -12.77 13.51 13.78
CA GLU A 33 -13.89 12.59 13.46
C GLU A 33 -13.40 11.18 13.12
N LYS A 34 -12.30 11.06 12.37
CA LYS A 34 -11.74 9.78 11.89
C LYS A 34 -10.61 9.26 12.79
N GLY A 35 -9.98 10.13 13.55
CA GLY A 35 -8.82 9.81 14.38
C GLY A 35 -9.10 8.72 15.42
N GLY A 36 -8.14 7.82 15.60
CA GLY A 36 -8.26 6.70 16.54
C GLY A 36 -9.24 5.61 16.14
N LYS A 37 -9.97 5.75 15.04
CA LYS A 37 -10.92 4.73 14.57
C LYS A 37 -10.22 3.65 13.74
N ILE A 38 -10.63 2.40 13.96
CA ILE A 38 -10.18 1.26 13.18
C ILE A 38 -10.77 1.33 11.76
N ARG A 39 -9.96 1.06 10.74
CA ARG A 39 -10.36 1.02 9.32
C ARG A 39 -11.00 -0.34 8.98
N LEU A 40 -12.20 -0.62 9.50
CA LEU A 40 -12.87 -1.93 9.42
C LEU A 40 -13.11 -2.41 7.98
N ASN A 41 -13.24 -1.48 7.03
CA ASN A 41 -13.48 -1.79 5.61
C ASN A 41 -12.21 -1.64 4.76
N LEU A 42 -11.03 -1.79 5.38
CA LEU A 42 -9.77 -1.70 4.65
C LEU A 42 -9.66 -2.85 3.63
N GLU A 43 -9.46 -2.48 2.37
CA GLU A 43 -9.12 -3.39 1.29
C GLU A 43 -7.76 -3.00 0.70
N VAL A 44 -6.83 -3.95 0.69
CA VAL A 44 -5.52 -3.79 0.07
C VAL A 44 -5.46 -4.66 -1.18
N THR A 45 -5.24 -4.04 -2.32
CA THR A 45 -5.16 -4.70 -3.63
C THR A 45 -3.77 -4.53 -4.22
N TYR A 46 -3.14 -5.62 -4.60
CA TYR A 46 -1.92 -5.61 -5.38
C TYR A 46 -2.24 -5.68 -6.87
N ILE A 47 -1.74 -4.74 -7.66
CA ILE A 47 -1.97 -4.68 -9.11
C ILE A 47 -0.63 -4.84 -9.83
N PHE A 48 -0.53 -5.80 -10.75
CA PHE A 48 0.68 -5.97 -11.53
C PHE A 48 0.39 -6.26 -13.01
N GLY A 49 1.42 -6.10 -13.82
CA GLY A 49 1.40 -6.34 -15.27
C GLY A 49 2.45 -5.49 -15.97
N ASP A 50 2.67 -5.72 -17.24
CA ASP A 50 3.64 -4.99 -18.05
C ASP A 50 3.33 -3.50 -18.11
N THR A 51 4.33 -2.70 -18.51
CA THR A 51 4.15 -1.27 -18.75
C THR A 51 3.10 -1.05 -19.86
N GLY A 52 2.22 -0.07 -19.66
CA GLY A 52 1.20 0.32 -20.66
C GLY A 52 -0.07 -0.54 -20.65
N THR A 53 -0.24 -1.47 -19.70
CA THR A 53 -1.44 -2.33 -19.61
C THR A 53 -2.67 -1.66 -18.97
N GLY A 54 -2.57 -0.38 -18.59
CA GLY A 54 -3.72 0.39 -18.09
C GLY A 54 -3.90 0.38 -16.57
N LYS A 55 -2.93 -0.13 -15.78
CA LYS A 55 -3.02 -0.20 -14.31
C LYS A 55 -3.38 1.14 -13.66
N SER A 56 -2.61 2.19 -13.93
CA SER A 56 -2.85 3.53 -13.37
C SER A 56 -4.14 4.15 -13.89
N ARG A 57 -4.48 3.91 -15.18
CA ARG A 57 -5.74 4.35 -15.77
C ARG A 57 -6.93 3.77 -14.99
N TYR A 58 -6.89 2.48 -14.65
CA TYR A 58 -7.93 1.81 -13.87
C TYR A 58 -8.23 2.56 -12.56
N ILE A 59 -7.20 3.03 -11.85
CA ILE A 59 -7.40 3.78 -10.60
C ILE A 59 -8.15 5.09 -10.86
N TRP A 60 -7.69 5.88 -11.84
CA TRP A 60 -8.29 7.19 -12.13
C TRP A 60 -9.71 7.10 -12.70
N GLU A 61 -10.03 6.05 -13.44
CA GLU A 61 -11.39 5.82 -13.96
C GLU A 61 -12.38 5.42 -12.87
N HIS A 62 -11.91 4.79 -11.77
CA HIS A 62 -12.80 4.27 -10.73
C HIS A 62 -12.84 5.11 -9.45
N PHE A 63 -11.81 5.94 -9.20
CA PHE A 63 -11.62 6.60 -7.89
C PHE A 63 -11.21 8.08 -7.98
N SER A 64 -11.49 8.81 -9.03
CA SER A 64 -10.90 10.10 -9.45
C SER A 64 -10.54 11.12 -8.34
N ASP A 65 -11.46 11.50 -7.46
CA ASP A 65 -11.28 12.66 -6.56
C ASP A 65 -10.77 12.30 -5.16
N GLU A 66 -10.73 11.03 -4.82
CA GLU A 66 -10.40 10.53 -3.48
C GLU A 66 -9.00 9.91 -3.40
N VAL A 67 -8.19 10.10 -4.44
CA VAL A 67 -6.92 9.37 -4.61
C VAL A 67 -5.72 10.18 -4.16
N CYS A 68 -4.91 9.59 -3.28
CA CYS A 68 -3.54 10.03 -3.02
C CYS A 68 -2.56 9.06 -3.69
N VAL A 69 -1.78 9.54 -4.65
CA VAL A 69 -0.77 8.71 -5.35
C VAL A 69 0.62 9.01 -4.81
N ILE A 70 1.31 7.95 -4.37
CA ILE A 70 2.69 7.97 -3.92
C ILE A 70 3.58 7.46 -5.05
N THR A 71 4.46 8.32 -5.54
CA THR A 71 5.45 8.00 -6.59
C THR A 71 6.89 8.18 -6.12
N ASN A 72 7.10 8.94 -5.04
CA ASN A 72 8.41 9.19 -4.47
C ASN A 72 8.53 8.52 -3.11
N TYR A 73 9.40 7.54 -3.02
CA TYR A 73 9.65 6.75 -1.81
C TYR A 73 10.90 7.20 -1.03
N LYS A 74 11.56 8.28 -1.48
CA LYS A 74 12.80 8.76 -0.88
C LYS A 74 12.55 9.92 0.07
N GLY A 75 13.05 9.78 1.29
CA GLY A 75 13.05 10.85 2.31
C GLY A 75 11.69 11.06 2.98
N ASN A 76 11.62 12.14 3.78
CA ASN A 76 10.48 12.40 4.67
C ASN A 76 9.24 13.01 3.98
N GLY A 77 9.27 13.18 2.65
CA GLY A 77 8.18 13.82 1.90
C GLY A 77 7.24 12.85 1.19
N THR A 78 7.38 11.55 1.42
CA THR A 78 6.59 10.50 0.75
C THR A 78 5.08 10.74 0.85
N PHE A 79 4.59 11.18 2.00
CA PHE A 79 3.17 11.39 2.25
C PHE A 79 2.74 12.87 2.28
N ASP A 80 3.55 13.79 1.76
CA ASP A 80 3.21 15.22 1.76
C ASP A 80 1.89 15.55 1.05
N GLY A 81 1.55 14.78 0.02
CA GLY A 81 0.28 14.92 -0.72
C GLY A 81 -0.95 14.33 -0.02
N LEU A 82 -0.76 13.55 1.06
CA LEU A 82 -1.88 12.90 1.75
C LEU A 82 -2.77 13.92 2.45
N LYS A 83 -4.09 13.77 2.30
CA LYS A 83 -5.13 14.59 2.95
C LYS A 83 -6.11 13.68 3.70
N PRO A 84 -6.77 14.16 4.76
CA PRO A 84 -7.79 13.39 5.49
C PRO A 84 -9.01 12.99 4.64
N THR A 85 -9.22 13.66 3.52
CA THR A 85 -10.29 13.38 2.55
C THR A 85 -9.98 12.22 1.62
N HIS A 86 -8.70 11.82 1.48
CA HIS A 86 -8.33 10.74 0.59
C HIS A 86 -8.73 9.38 1.19
N ASP A 87 -9.66 8.71 0.54
CA ASP A 87 -10.08 7.35 0.91
C ASP A 87 -9.30 6.27 0.15
N VAL A 88 -8.59 6.66 -0.90
CA VAL A 88 -7.75 5.78 -1.72
C VAL A 88 -6.30 6.20 -1.65
N LEU A 89 -5.42 5.25 -1.28
CA LEU A 89 -3.97 5.43 -1.26
C LEU A 89 -3.34 4.49 -2.29
N VAL A 90 -2.53 5.03 -3.18
CA VAL A 90 -1.88 4.28 -4.26
C VAL A 90 -0.37 4.38 -4.12
N PHE A 91 0.29 3.24 -4.02
CA PHE A 91 1.73 3.11 -4.14
C PHE A 91 2.07 2.76 -5.58
N GLU A 92 2.47 3.76 -6.38
CA GLU A 92 2.74 3.62 -7.82
C GLU A 92 4.19 3.16 -8.06
N GLU A 93 4.42 2.33 -9.08
CA GLU A 93 5.74 1.79 -9.43
C GLU A 93 6.48 1.13 -8.26
N PHE A 94 5.73 0.44 -7.41
CA PHE A 94 6.25 -0.17 -6.19
C PHE A 94 7.18 -1.35 -6.48
N ARG A 95 8.36 -1.34 -5.86
CA ARG A 95 9.39 -2.40 -5.97
C ARG A 95 10.16 -2.44 -4.66
N ASP A 96 9.54 -3.01 -3.62
CA ASP A 96 10.10 -3.02 -2.25
C ASP A 96 10.55 -1.63 -1.78
N SER A 97 9.85 -0.59 -2.29
CA SER A 97 10.26 0.81 -2.16
C SER A 97 10.08 1.36 -0.75
N ILE A 98 9.33 0.66 0.07
CA ILE A 98 9.11 0.91 1.50
C ILE A 98 9.49 -0.36 2.24
N LYS A 99 10.16 -0.23 3.39
CA LYS A 99 10.52 -1.38 4.23
C LYS A 99 9.28 -2.19 4.59
N LEU A 100 9.41 -3.50 4.61
CA LEU A 100 8.30 -4.41 4.92
C LEU A 100 7.59 -4.04 6.22
N LYS A 101 8.35 -3.73 7.29
CA LYS A 101 7.81 -3.30 8.59
C LYS A 101 6.87 -2.09 8.48
N ASP A 102 7.22 -1.11 7.66
CA ASP A 102 6.40 0.11 7.49
C ASP A 102 5.16 -0.20 6.62
N MET A 103 5.32 -1.02 5.57
CA MET A 103 4.18 -1.49 4.77
C MET A 103 3.18 -2.29 5.59
N LEU A 104 3.64 -3.13 6.52
CA LEU A 104 2.76 -3.84 7.45
C LEU A 104 1.86 -2.87 8.22
N ASN A 105 2.43 -1.76 8.71
CA ASN A 105 1.69 -0.75 9.44
C ASN A 105 0.68 -0.01 8.53
N TYR A 106 1.10 0.40 7.32
CA TYR A 106 0.21 1.12 6.40
C TYR A 106 -0.97 0.26 5.92
N CYS A 107 -0.72 -1.04 5.73
CA CYS A 107 -1.74 -2.01 5.30
C CYS A 107 -2.52 -2.64 6.46
N ASP A 108 -2.36 -2.15 7.69
CA ASP A 108 -3.13 -2.64 8.85
C ASP A 108 -4.41 -1.83 9.06
N ILE A 109 -5.39 -2.45 9.71
CA ILE A 109 -6.66 -1.80 10.07
C ILE A 109 -6.52 -0.74 11.16
N TYR A 110 -5.46 -0.81 11.96
CA TYR A 110 -5.27 0.10 13.10
C TYR A 110 -4.88 1.51 12.66
N PRO A 111 -5.23 2.51 13.47
CA PRO A 111 -4.84 3.90 13.22
C PRO A 111 -3.32 4.04 13.12
N ILE A 112 -2.85 4.70 12.08
CA ILE A 112 -1.44 4.96 11.83
C ILE A 112 -1.25 6.35 11.24
N SER A 113 -0.13 6.98 11.55
CA SER A 113 0.34 8.20 10.89
C SER A 113 1.58 7.89 10.04
N ALA A 114 1.60 8.48 8.85
CA ALA A 114 2.70 8.38 7.91
C ALA A 114 3.63 9.59 8.02
N PRO A 115 4.95 9.42 7.90
CA PRO A 115 5.91 10.51 8.01
C PRO A 115 5.76 11.51 6.85
N SER A 116 5.72 12.79 7.18
CA SER A 116 5.67 13.90 6.24
C SER A 116 6.60 15.02 6.71
N ARG A 117 7.01 15.93 5.80
CA ARG A 117 8.07 16.93 6.06
C ARG A 117 7.81 17.83 7.25
N TYR A 118 6.57 18.18 7.51
CA TYR A 118 6.23 19.19 8.54
C TYR A 118 5.52 18.58 9.75
N ALA A 119 4.68 17.57 9.54
CA ALA A 119 3.99 16.86 10.60
C ALA A 119 3.46 15.53 10.03
N ASP A 120 3.54 14.48 10.83
CA ASP A 120 3.00 13.18 10.46
C ASP A 120 1.51 13.28 10.09
N LYS A 121 1.11 12.57 9.06
CA LYS A 121 -0.24 12.61 8.53
C LYS A 121 -0.98 11.30 8.80
N PRO A 122 -2.16 11.34 9.42
CA PRO A 122 -2.96 10.15 9.63
C PRO A 122 -3.42 9.56 8.29
N ILE A 123 -3.37 8.23 8.18
CA ILE A 123 -3.89 7.50 7.03
C ILE A 123 -5.31 7.06 7.33
N PHE A 124 -6.28 7.66 6.65
CA PHE A 124 -7.69 7.31 6.76
C PHE A 124 -8.21 6.48 5.59
N ALA A 125 -7.37 6.30 4.57
CA ALA A 125 -7.71 5.54 3.37
C ALA A 125 -8.18 4.12 3.75
N THR A 126 -9.32 3.73 3.19
CA THR A 126 -9.89 2.39 3.32
C THR A 126 -9.59 1.51 2.11
N LYS A 127 -9.09 2.08 1.02
CA LYS A 127 -8.59 1.36 -0.15
C LYS A 127 -7.12 1.66 -0.37
N ILE A 128 -6.31 0.62 -0.42
CA ILE A 128 -4.88 0.72 -0.70
C ILE A 128 -4.57 -0.10 -1.95
N PHE A 129 -3.97 0.55 -2.93
CA PHE A 129 -3.48 -0.10 -4.14
C PHE A 129 -1.94 -0.07 -4.17
N ILE A 130 -1.35 -1.23 -4.40
CA ILE A 130 0.09 -1.38 -4.60
C ILE A 130 0.28 -1.76 -6.06
N ILE A 131 0.76 -0.82 -6.89
CA ILE A 131 0.90 -1.00 -8.34
C ILE A 131 2.35 -1.25 -8.70
N SER A 132 2.60 -2.30 -9.43
CA SER A 132 3.94 -2.71 -9.84
C SER A 132 3.98 -3.30 -11.25
N ASN A 133 5.17 -3.30 -11.84
CA ASN A 133 5.49 -4.14 -13.00
C ASN A 133 6.07 -5.50 -12.56
N TRP A 134 6.33 -5.67 -11.28
CA TRP A 134 6.77 -6.94 -10.73
C TRP A 134 5.59 -7.82 -10.39
N LYS A 135 5.72 -9.11 -10.64
CA LYS A 135 4.81 -10.12 -10.10
C LYS A 135 4.87 -10.08 -8.58
N PHE A 136 3.76 -10.42 -7.94
CA PHE A 136 3.61 -10.30 -6.50
C PHE A 136 4.67 -11.07 -5.70
N GLU A 137 5.01 -12.29 -6.12
CA GLU A 137 6.00 -13.15 -5.49
C GLU A 137 7.45 -12.62 -5.52
N LYS A 138 7.72 -11.57 -6.32
CA LYS A 138 9.03 -10.91 -6.35
C LYS A 138 9.18 -9.82 -5.29
N GLN A 139 8.07 -9.37 -4.70
CA GLN A 139 8.13 -8.34 -3.67
C GLN A 139 8.76 -8.92 -2.39
N TYR A 140 9.67 -8.15 -1.81
CA TYR A 140 10.33 -8.51 -0.55
C TYR A 140 11.05 -9.86 -0.59
N SER A 141 11.76 -10.15 -1.69
CA SER A 141 12.43 -11.43 -1.90
C SER A 141 13.50 -11.75 -0.85
N GLU A 142 14.16 -10.73 -0.30
CA GLU A 142 15.11 -10.90 0.80
C GLU A 142 14.38 -11.23 2.11
N GLU A 143 13.33 -10.49 2.45
CA GLU A 143 12.52 -10.70 3.65
C GLU A 143 11.81 -12.05 3.65
N GLN A 144 11.47 -12.60 2.50
CA GLN A 144 10.93 -13.96 2.39
C GLN A 144 11.88 -15.00 3.02
N ILE A 145 13.19 -14.75 2.98
CA ILE A 145 14.23 -15.66 3.49
C ILE A 145 14.62 -15.29 4.92
N ILE A 146 14.88 -14.01 5.18
CA ILE A 146 15.47 -13.58 6.46
C ILE A 146 14.42 -13.30 7.55
N ASP A 147 13.18 -12.95 7.17
CA ASP A 147 12.06 -12.67 8.08
C ASP A 147 10.73 -13.20 7.49
N PRO A 148 10.59 -14.53 7.37
CA PRO A 148 9.41 -15.15 6.77
C PRO A 148 8.13 -14.86 7.56
N GLU A 149 8.20 -14.60 8.86
CA GLU A 149 7.03 -14.26 9.68
C GLU A 149 6.43 -12.91 9.29
N SER A 150 7.28 -11.89 9.13
CA SER A 150 6.85 -10.57 8.64
C SER A 150 6.32 -10.65 7.22
N TYR A 151 6.94 -11.45 6.35
CA TYR A 151 6.41 -11.67 5.01
C TYR A 151 5.03 -12.35 5.04
N GLN A 152 4.82 -13.37 5.85
CA GLN A 152 3.50 -13.99 6.05
C GLN A 152 2.47 -12.99 6.59
N ALA A 153 2.88 -12.07 7.46
CA ALA A 153 2.01 -11.00 7.93
C ALA A 153 1.62 -10.04 6.80
N PHE A 154 2.52 -9.78 5.83
CA PHE A 154 2.21 -9.01 4.62
C PHE A 154 1.22 -9.73 3.72
N LEU A 155 1.42 -11.03 3.46
CA LEU A 155 0.50 -11.83 2.64
C LEU A 155 -0.94 -11.77 3.19
N ARG A 156 -1.11 -11.83 4.50
CA ARG A 156 -2.44 -11.74 5.16
C ARG A 156 -3.13 -10.38 4.99
N ARG A 157 -2.37 -9.32 4.73
CA ARG A 157 -2.90 -7.97 4.53
C ARG A 157 -3.28 -7.67 3.08
N ILE A 158 -2.86 -8.50 2.14
CA ILE A 158 -3.26 -8.39 0.74
C ILE A 158 -4.57 -9.15 0.55
N HIS A 159 -5.64 -8.41 0.29
CA HIS A 159 -6.98 -8.98 0.15
C HIS A 159 -7.26 -9.44 -1.28
N LYS A 160 -6.64 -8.75 -2.27
CA LYS A 160 -6.91 -9.00 -3.68
C LYS A 160 -5.64 -8.81 -4.52
N ILE A 161 -5.49 -9.61 -5.57
CA ILE A 161 -4.43 -9.44 -6.56
C ILE A 161 -5.09 -9.30 -7.94
N MET A 162 -4.62 -8.33 -8.74
CA MET A 162 -5.10 -8.10 -10.10
C MET A 162 -3.92 -8.14 -11.08
N GLU A 163 -4.02 -9.01 -12.08
CA GLU A 163 -3.05 -9.12 -13.17
C GLU A 163 -3.60 -8.46 -14.43
N PHE A 164 -2.91 -7.42 -14.90
CA PHE A 164 -3.25 -6.69 -16.12
C PHE A 164 -2.41 -7.20 -17.28
N LYS A 165 -3.06 -7.79 -18.29
CA LYS A 165 -2.41 -8.35 -19.46
C LYS A 165 -2.35 -7.38 -20.64
N LYS A 166 -1.47 -7.66 -21.61
CA LYS A 166 -1.29 -6.81 -22.80
C LYS A 166 -2.48 -6.78 -23.74
N ASP A 167 -3.26 -7.83 -23.76
CA ASP A 167 -4.49 -7.94 -24.56
C ASP A 167 -5.69 -7.21 -23.95
N GLY A 168 -5.50 -6.58 -22.78
CA GLY A 168 -6.53 -5.85 -22.06
C GLY A 168 -7.32 -6.71 -21.07
N GLU A 169 -7.03 -8.01 -20.98
CA GLU A 169 -7.63 -8.88 -19.97
C GLU A 169 -7.14 -8.48 -18.57
N ILE A 170 -8.05 -8.46 -17.60
CA ILE A 170 -7.76 -8.27 -16.19
C ILE A 170 -8.18 -9.53 -15.43
N ILE A 171 -7.21 -10.24 -14.88
CA ILE A 171 -7.48 -11.39 -14.03
C ILE A 171 -7.46 -10.95 -12.58
N THR A 172 -8.51 -11.26 -11.84
CA THR A 172 -8.65 -10.91 -10.42
C THR A 172 -8.65 -12.18 -9.57
N TYR A 173 -7.78 -12.19 -8.57
CA TYR A 173 -7.68 -13.22 -7.54
C TYR A 173 -8.18 -12.63 -6.23
N ASN A 174 -9.16 -13.26 -5.60
CA ASN A 174 -9.81 -12.76 -4.38
C ASN A 174 -9.03 -13.12 -3.09
N SER A 175 -7.85 -13.67 -3.23
CA SER A 175 -6.90 -13.89 -2.16
C SER A 175 -5.49 -14.19 -2.70
N VAL A 176 -4.48 -13.99 -1.87
CA VAL A 176 -3.10 -14.41 -2.16
C VAL A 176 -3.02 -15.92 -2.37
N ASN A 177 -3.77 -16.70 -1.58
CA ASN A 177 -3.78 -18.16 -1.70
C ASN A 177 -4.34 -18.63 -3.06
N GLU A 178 -5.38 -17.97 -3.58
CA GLU A 178 -5.93 -18.26 -4.90
C GLU A 178 -4.88 -17.98 -5.98
N TYR A 179 -4.22 -16.83 -5.92
CA TYR A 179 -3.14 -16.46 -6.84
C TYR A 179 -2.00 -17.49 -6.85
N PHE A 180 -1.48 -17.83 -5.66
CA PHE A 180 -0.37 -18.78 -5.55
C PHE A 180 -0.74 -20.18 -6.04
N LYS A 181 -1.95 -20.64 -5.73
CA LYS A 181 -2.46 -21.94 -6.20
C LYS A 181 -2.53 -21.98 -7.72
N GLU A 182 -3.09 -20.95 -8.35
CA GLU A 182 -3.24 -20.92 -9.80
C GLU A 182 -1.90 -20.79 -10.52
N LYS A 183 -0.96 -20.04 -9.96
CA LYS A 183 0.40 -19.88 -10.51
C LYS A 183 1.35 -21.02 -10.15
N ASN A 184 0.91 -22.04 -9.38
CA ASN A 184 1.76 -23.12 -8.85
C ASN A 184 2.98 -22.59 -8.07
N ILE A 185 2.80 -21.52 -7.29
CA ILE A 185 3.85 -20.91 -6.48
C ILE A 185 3.78 -21.53 -5.08
N SER A 186 4.86 -22.20 -4.67
CA SER A 186 5.02 -22.67 -3.28
C SER A 186 5.42 -21.50 -2.41
N ILE A 187 4.62 -21.22 -1.38
CA ILE A 187 5.01 -20.28 -0.34
C ILE A 187 6.14 -20.95 0.44
N VAL A 188 7.29 -20.26 0.58
CA VAL A 188 8.47 -20.74 1.32
C VAL A 188 8.18 -20.97 2.83
N SER A 189 6.93 -20.93 3.28
CA SER A 189 6.51 -21.16 4.66
C SER A 189 6.47 -22.63 5.09
N GLU A 190 6.75 -23.59 4.23
CA GLU A 190 7.07 -24.95 4.60
C GLU A 190 8.58 -25.21 4.61
N PHE A 191 9.38 -24.30 5.17
CA PHE A 191 10.63 -24.73 5.76
C PHE A 191 10.29 -25.53 7.05
N LYS A 192 9.91 -26.79 6.89
CA LYS A 192 10.41 -27.79 7.81
C LYS A 192 11.92 -27.60 7.77
N LEU A 193 12.48 -27.08 8.85
CA LEU A 193 13.85 -27.35 9.22
C LEU A 193 13.97 -28.88 9.23
N GLU A 194 14.28 -29.47 8.08
CA GLU A 194 14.99 -30.73 8.13
C GLU A 194 16.21 -30.38 8.96
N LYS A 195 16.24 -30.95 10.16
CA LYS A 195 17.40 -30.88 11.04
C LYS A 195 18.58 -31.23 10.14
N VAL A 196 19.38 -30.21 9.80
CA VAL A 196 20.72 -30.44 9.23
C VAL A 196 21.33 -31.42 10.21
N SER A 197 21.56 -32.64 9.81
CA SER A 197 22.11 -33.65 10.71
C SER A 197 23.42 -33.08 11.24
N ASP A 198 23.70 -33.31 12.53
CA ASP A 198 24.93 -32.84 13.18
C ASP A 198 26.20 -33.16 12.36
N GLU A 199 26.18 -34.23 11.58
CA GLU A 199 27.24 -34.61 10.61
C GLU A 199 27.43 -33.57 9.48
N THR A 200 26.38 -33.00 8.92
CA THR A 200 26.47 -31.99 7.86
C THR A 200 27.01 -30.67 8.39
N PHE A 201 26.66 -30.32 9.61
CA PHE A 201 27.15 -29.12 10.29
C PHE A 201 28.64 -29.26 10.65
N GLN A 202 29.06 -30.43 11.13
CA GLN A 202 30.48 -30.73 11.44
C GLN A 202 31.35 -30.75 10.18
N ASN A 203 30.85 -31.21 9.03
CA ASN A 203 31.59 -31.21 7.77
C ASN A 203 31.76 -29.79 7.21
N LEU A 204 30.82 -28.86 7.42
CA LEU A 204 30.95 -27.46 7.05
C LEU A 204 31.97 -26.69 7.90
N ILE A 205 32.09 -27.03 9.20
CA ILE A 205 33.03 -26.39 10.13
C ILE A 205 34.46 -26.94 9.93
N ASN A 206 34.58 -28.18 9.57
CA ASN A 206 35.91 -28.87 9.47
C ASN A 206 36.55 -28.83 8.07
N GLY A 207 35.96 -28.11 7.10
CA GLY A 207 36.60 -27.81 5.82
C GLY A 207 37.00 -29.04 4.99
N LYS A 208 36.17 -30.10 4.99
CA LYS A 208 36.37 -31.28 4.16
C LYS A 208 35.32 -31.40 3.07
#